data_ca3faf4d1c6fe94665f88cd093a3a9bf
#
_entry.id   ca3faf4d1c6fe94665f88cd093a3a9bf
#
_cell.length_a   1.000
_cell.length_b   1.000
_cell.length_c   1.000
_cell.angle_alpha   90.00
_cell.angle_beta   90.00
_cell.angle_gamma   90.00
#
_symmetry.space_group_name_H-M   'P 1'
#
loop_
_entity.id
_entity.type
_entity.pdbx_description
1 polymer ?
#
loop_
_entity_poly.entity_id
_entity_poly.type
_entity_poly.pdbx_seq_one_letter_code
_entity_poly.pdbx_strand_id
1 'polypeptide(L)'
;MTIYISTSLLRLKVYVIMDKLNQQKYQGRKHELNMLASFLSQYLSNYQLVIAGVLVAWVLTLIMLKCNFKFLPHDQGREFAINGDLSKGKVRGVGLIMVICFLIATLLFVPVTKEYIIYAILLVAMMLSGYLDDASDTPWSEWKKGLIDLVVSVFTVLTFMNHNSLEVHFFGLDFQMPFVVYLILGIVLIWVSINVTNCSDGVDGLCATLCMVTIGSFACIFFDQLGDYANYGFIFIGVLLAYLYFNSSPSSVLMGDAGSRALGFFIAILAMKSGHPFSFIALALVMIIDGGFGLVKVSLLRYLKIRILKNTRTPIHDNQRKNKGWSDTQTVFRFAMIQVIISILFFVFC
;
A
#
# COMPACT_ATOMS: atom_id res chain seq x y z
N MET A 1 -20.40 32.35 -1.98
CA MET A 1 -21.51 31.37 -1.97
C MET A 1 -21.09 29.95 -2.40
N THR A 2 -19.95 29.77 -3.06
CA THR A 2 -19.51 28.47 -3.63
C THR A 2 -18.77 27.55 -2.63
N ILE A 3 -18.24 28.06 -1.54
CA ILE A 3 -17.47 27.26 -0.55
C ILE A 3 -18.40 26.49 0.43
N TYR A 4 -19.61 26.99 0.66
CA TYR A 4 -20.60 26.32 1.56
C TYR A 4 -21.20 25.04 0.97
N ILE A 5 -21.20 24.89 -0.35
CA ILE A 5 -21.77 23.70 -1.02
C ILE A 5 -20.82 22.51 -0.93
N SER A 6 -19.51 22.75 -0.95
CA SER A 6 -18.47 21.70 -0.89
C SER A 6 -18.40 20.99 0.47
N THR A 7 -18.56 21.72 1.57
CA THR A 7 -18.53 21.15 2.93
C THR A 7 -19.78 20.33 3.25
N SER A 8 -20.94 20.70 2.71
CA SER A 8 -22.17 19.92 2.84
C SER A 8 -22.12 18.61 2.03
N LEU A 9 -21.55 18.64 0.84
CA LEU A 9 -21.35 17.44 0.00
C LEU A 9 -20.33 16.46 0.63
N LEU A 10 -19.24 16.96 1.17
CA LEU A 10 -18.26 16.13 1.88
C LEU A 10 -18.85 15.51 3.16
N ARG A 11 -19.57 16.31 3.95
CA ARG A 11 -20.32 15.82 5.12
C ARG A 11 -21.41 14.82 4.71
N LEU A 12 -22.12 15.07 3.64
CA LEU A 12 -23.16 14.17 3.14
C LEU A 12 -22.57 12.84 2.66
N LYS A 13 -21.46 12.85 1.91
CA LYS A 13 -20.79 11.63 1.47
C LYS A 13 -20.14 10.87 2.63
N VAL A 14 -19.52 11.55 3.59
CA VAL A 14 -19.02 10.91 4.83
C VAL A 14 -20.17 10.33 5.63
N TYR A 15 -21.30 11.05 5.75
CA TYR A 15 -22.49 10.55 6.42
C TYR A 15 -23.12 9.36 5.67
N VAL A 16 -23.16 9.39 4.35
CA VAL A 16 -23.65 8.28 3.51
C VAL A 16 -22.72 7.04 3.63
N ILE A 17 -21.39 7.22 3.66
CA ILE A 17 -20.46 6.13 3.91
C ILE A 17 -20.67 5.55 5.31
N MET A 18 -20.85 6.40 6.32
CA MET A 18 -21.12 5.98 7.70
C MET A 18 -22.49 5.30 7.84
N ASP A 19 -23.50 5.76 7.12
CA ASP A 19 -24.82 5.14 7.10
C ASP A 19 -24.84 3.80 6.34
N LYS A 20 -24.10 3.71 5.22
CA LYS A 20 -23.90 2.45 4.48
C LYS A 20 -23.11 1.43 5.29
N LEU A 21 -22.08 1.84 6.05
CA LEU A 21 -21.41 0.99 7.02
C LEU A 21 -22.38 0.44 8.07
N ASN A 22 -23.36 1.24 8.50
CA ASN A 22 -24.41 0.80 9.42
C ASN A 22 -25.46 -0.12 8.78
N GLN A 23 -25.74 0.05 7.48
CA GLN A 23 -26.78 -0.72 6.77
C GLN A 23 -26.26 -2.00 6.13
N GLN A 24 -24.96 -2.23 6.01
CA GLN A 24 -24.39 -3.52 5.65
C GLN A 24 -24.68 -4.55 6.76
N LYS A 25 -25.98 -4.91 6.89
CA LYS A 25 -26.35 -6.11 7.62
C LYS A 25 -25.64 -7.28 6.96
N TYR A 26 -24.98 -8.10 7.78
CA TYR A 26 -24.51 -9.42 7.40
C TYR A 26 -25.71 -10.25 6.88
N GLN A 27 -26.15 -10.00 5.64
CA GLN A 27 -27.06 -10.91 4.98
C GLN A 27 -26.27 -12.14 4.54
N GLY A 28 -26.34 -13.16 5.40
CA GLY A 28 -26.18 -14.57 5.09
C GLY A 28 -25.16 -14.97 4.02
N ARG A 29 -23.87 -14.63 4.16
CA ARG A 29 -22.83 -15.27 3.37
C ARG A 29 -22.51 -16.64 3.99
N LYS A 30 -23.04 -17.69 3.38
CA LYS A 30 -22.94 -19.09 3.84
C LYS A 30 -21.53 -19.71 3.89
N HIS A 31 -20.45 -18.94 3.80
CA HIS A 31 -19.06 -19.43 3.81
C HIS A 31 -18.10 -18.50 4.55
N GLU A 32 -18.45 -18.04 5.73
CA GLU A 32 -17.51 -17.28 6.56
C GLU A 32 -16.62 -18.25 7.35
N LEU A 33 -15.32 -18.23 7.05
CA LEU A 33 -14.31 -19.01 7.76
C LEU A 33 -13.97 -18.42 9.15
N ASN A 34 -14.51 -17.23 9.47
CA ASN A 34 -14.17 -16.50 10.66
C ASN A 34 -15.28 -16.54 11.70
N MET A 35 -15.14 -17.42 12.69
CA MET A 35 -16.10 -17.56 13.81
C MET A 35 -16.13 -16.34 14.72
N LEU A 36 -15.01 -15.61 14.91
CA LEU A 36 -14.96 -14.48 15.83
C LEU A 36 -15.66 -13.24 15.25
N ALA A 37 -15.41 -12.90 13.98
CA ALA A 37 -16.12 -11.80 13.32
C ALA A 37 -17.62 -12.05 13.28
N SER A 38 -18.06 -13.29 12.99
CA SER A 38 -19.49 -13.66 12.98
C SER A 38 -20.11 -13.64 14.39
N PHE A 39 -19.36 -14.02 15.42
CA PHE A 39 -19.82 -13.91 16.82
C PHE A 39 -19.94 -12.44 17.23
N LEU A 40 -18.93 -11.63 17.00
CA LEU A 40 -18.93 -10.22 17.35
C LEU A 40 -19.98 -9.41 16.59
N SER A 41 -20.30 -9.79 15.36
CA SER A 41 -21.35 -9.15 14.53
C SER A 41 -22.77 -9.25 15.12
N GLN A 42 -22.98 -10.15 16.10
CA GLN A 42 -24.24 -10.23 16.85
C GLN A 42 -24.39 -9.08 17.85
N TYR A 43 -23.28 -8.49 18.30
CA TYR A 43 -23.24 -7.46 19.33
C TYR A 43 -22.77 -6.11 18.80
N LEU A 44 -21.99 -6.08 17.72
CA LEU A 44 -21.39 -4.89 17.16
C LEU A 44 -21.82 -4.70 15.69
N SER A 45 -22.06 -3.45 15.32
CA SER A 45 -22.24 -3.11 13.90
C SER A 45 -20.94 -3.30 13.12
N ASN A 46 -21.03 -3.46 11.78
CA ASN A 46 -19.85 -3.55 10.92
C ASN A 46 -18.88 -2.39 11.13
N TYR A 47 -19.39 -1.19 11.29
CA TYR A 47 -18.62 0.00 11.59
C TYR A 47 -17.81 -0.14 12.90
N GLN A 48 -18.45 -0.63 13.96
CA GLN A 48 -17.78 -0.86 15.26
C GLN A 48 -16.73 -1.96 15.17
N LEU A 49 -16.97 -3.01 14.37
CA LEU A 49 -16.00 -4.07 14.12
C LEU A 49 -14.76 -3.54 13.38
N VAL A 50 -14.95 -2.73 12.35
CA VAL A 50 -13.83 -2.13 11.59
C VAL A 50 -13.00 -1.21 12.49
N ILE A 51 -13.64 -0.34 13.28
CA ILE A 51 -12.93 0.52 14.24
C ILE A 51 -12.18 -0.31 15.27
N ALA A 52 -12.79 -1.35 15.83
CA ALA A 52 -12.11 -2.26 16.75
C ALA A 52 -10.90 -2.92 16.09
N GLY A 53 -11.04 -3.37 14.83
CA GLY A 53 -9.95 -3.93 14.04
C GLY A 53 -8.79 -2.94 13.83
N VAL A 54 -9.10 -1.70 13.49
CA VAL A 54 -8.09 -0.61 13.34
C VAL A 54 -7.36 -0.35 14.65
N LEU A 55 -8.10 -0.23 15.76
CA LEU A 55 -7.52 0.02 17.08
C LEU A 55 -6.66 -1.16 17.56
N VAL A 56 -7.13 -2.39 17.37
CA VAL A 56 -6.34 -3.59 17.73
C VAL A 56 -5.09 -3.68 16.86
N ALA A 57 -5.19 -3.45 15.55
CA ALA A 57 -4.04 -3.43 14.66
C ALA A 57 -3.01 -2.38 15.09
N TRP A 58 -3.48 -1.16 15.42
CA TRP A 58 -2.63 -0.07 15.88
C TRP A 58 -1.93 -0.41 17.20
N VAL A 59 -2.67 -0.84 18.23
CA VAL A 59 -2.10 -1.18 19.55
C VAL A 59 -1.16 -2.38 19.44
N LEU A 60 -1.57 -3.44 18.73
CA LEU A 60 -0.76 -4.65 18.56
C LEU A 60 0.57 -4.30 17.87
N THR A 61 0.52 -3.51 16.80
CA THR A 61 1.72 -3.10 16.08
C THR A 61 2.63 -2.22 16.96
N LEU A 62 2.07 -1.27 17.74
CA LEU A 62 2.86 -0.48 18.69
C LEU A 62 3.58 -1.35 19.71
N ILE A 63 2.89 -2.35 20.29
CA ILE A 63 3.48 -3.27 21.28
C ILE A 63 4.57 -4.11 20.62
N MET A 64 4.27 -4.70 19.45
CA MET A 64 5.23 -5.58 18.77
C MET A 64 6.47 -4.83 18.27
N LEU A 65 6.34 -3.60 17.80
CA LEU A 65 7.50 -2.80 17.38
C LEU A 65 8.38 -2.32 18.55
N LYS A 66 7.84 -2.27 19.77
CA LYS A 66 8.64 -2.03 20.99
C LYS A 66 9.46 -3.24 21.40
N CYS A 67 9.03 -4.45 21.01
CA CYS A 67 9.78 -5.67 21.31
C CYS A 67 11.02 -5.72 20.44
N ASN A 68 12.20 -5.79 21.08
CA ASN A 68 13.47 -5.89 20.35
C ASN A 68 13.69 -7.34 19.88
N PHE A 69 13.18 -7.69 18.70
CA PHE A 69 13.32 -9.02 18.14
C PHE A 69 14.73 -9.22 17.55
N LYS A 70 15.51 -10.12 18.15
CA LYS A 70 16.89 -10.43 17.73
C LYS A 70 17.03 -11.01 16.32
N PHE A 71 15.94 -11.52 15.73
CA PHE A 71 15.93 -12.06 14.37
C PHE A 71 15.83 -10.97 13.28
N LEU A 72 15.47 -9.73 13.65
CA LEU A 72 15.39 -8.64 12.68
C LEU A 72 16.81 -8.16 12.32
N PRO A 73 17.09 -7.99 11.01
CA PRO A 73 18.35 -7.45 10.56
C PRO A 73 18.54 -5.99 10.96
N HIS A 74 19.77 -5.54 10.92
CA HIS A 74 20.12 -4.14 11.15
C HIS A 74 20.61 -3.51 9.85
N ASP A 75 20.25 -2.26 9.61
CA ASP A 75 20.68 -1.54 8.42
C ASP A 75 22.18 -1.35 8.42
N GLN A 76 22.81 -1.71 7.30
CA GLN A 76 24.27 -1.61 7.14
C GLN A 76 24.72 -0.22 6.68
N GLY A 77 23.77 0.67 6.40
CA GLY A 77 24.00 1.95 5.74
C GLY A 77 24.00 1.80 4.21
N ARG A 78 23.69 2.89 3.52
CA ARG A 78 23.69 2.94 2.05
C ARG A 78 24.67 4.01 1.57
N GLU A 79 25.80 3.60 0.97
CA GLU A 79 26.87 4.50 0.49
C GLU A 79 26.35 5.60 -0.47
N PHE A 80 25.31 5.32 -1.25
CA PHE A 80 24.79 6.26 -2.24
C PHE A 80 23.56 7.06 -1.77
N ALA A 81 22.98 6.75 -0.61
CA ALA A 81 21.84 7.46 -0.06
C ALA A 81 22.27 8.74 0.67
N ILE A 82 21.41 9.76 0.65
CA ILE A 82 21.63 10.96 1.45
C ILE A 82 21.46 10.56 2.92
N ASN A 83 22.47 10.88 3.75
CA ASN A 83 22.48 10.50 5.15
C ASN A 83 22.39 8.98 5.41
N GLY A 84 22.85 8.15 4.47
CA GLY A 84 22.83 6.69 4.59
C GLY A 84 23.54 6.15 5.85
N ASP A 85 24.55 6.89 6.34
CA ASP A 85 25.22 6.56 7.60
C ASP A 85 24.34 6.73 8.84
N LEU A 86 23.32 7.61 8.80
CA LEU A 86 22.41 7.84 9.92
C LEU A 86 21.40 6.68 10.11
N SER A 87 21.22 5.83 9.12
CA SER A 87 20.40 4.63 9.21
C SER A 87 21.15 3.43 9.76
N LYS A 88 22.49 3.45 9.71
CA LYS A 88 23.34 2.34 10.13
C LYS A 88 23.06 1.92 11.57
N GLY A 89 22.81 0.62 11.75
CA GLY A 89 22.49 0.03 13.04
C GLY A 89 21.02 0.11 13.46
N LYS A 90 20.14 0.82 12.72
CA LYS A 90 18.70 0.79 12.98
C LYS A 90 18.13 -0.58 12.63
N VAL A 91 17.12 -1.02 13.39
CA VAL A 91 16.39 -2.25 13.09
C VAL A 91 15.65 -2.09 11.75
N ARG A 92 15.90 -3.03 10.83
CA ARG A 92 15.32 -3.07 9.47
C ARG A 92 14.41 -4.30 9.30
N GLY A 93 13.57 -4.29 8.29
CA GLY A 93 12.69 -5.44 8.02
C GLY A 93 11.49 -5.56 8.98
N VAL A 94 11.16 -4.49 9.74
CA VAL A 94 9.97 -4.51 10.62
C VAL A 94 8.65 -4.61 9.84
N GLY A 95 8.69 -4.49 8.51
CA GLY A 95 7.58 -4.82 7.64
C GLY A 95 7.02 -6.23 7.84
N LEU A 96 7.85 -7.19 8.26
CA LEU A 96 7.40 -8.51 8.67
C LEU A 96 6.42 -8.43 9.84
N ILE A 97 6.75 -7.66 10.88
CA ILE A 97 5.86 -7.44 12.03
C ILE A 97 4.56 -6.74 11.60
N MET A 98 4.67 -5.72 10.75
CA MET A 98 3.54 -4.96 10.24
C MET A 98 2.54 -5.87 9.51
N VAL A 99 3.00 -6.72 8.61
CA VAL A 99 2.14 -7.65 7.86
C VAL A 99 1.51 -8.71 8.77
N ILE A 100 2.25 -9.24 9.74
CA ILE A 100 1.70 -10.19 10.72
C ILE A 100 0.60 -9.53 11.56
N CYS A 101 0.82 -8.32 12.08
CA CYS A 101 -0.19 -7.60 12.86
C CYS A 101 -1.43 -7.27 12.00
N PHE A 102 -1.24 -6.88 10.73
CA PHE A 102 -2.31 -6.67 9.77
C PHE A 102 -3.15 -7.94 9.57
N LEU A 103 -2.51 -9.08 9.31
CA LEU A 103 -3.20 -10.35 9.08
C LEU A 103 -3.95 -10.82 10.34
N ILE A 104 -3.36 -10.70 11.52
CA ILE A 104 -4.05 -11.03 12.78
C ILE A 104 -5.31 -10.18 12.93
N ALA A 105 -5.22 -8.86 12.76
CA ALA A 105 -6.36 -7.98 12.92
C ALA A 105 -7.46 -8.23 11.87
N THR A 106 -7.08 -8.45 10.61
CA THR A 106 -8.06 -8.75 9.54
C THR A 106 -8.75 -10.10 9.76
N LEU A 107 -8.01 -11.12 10.17
CA LEU A 107 -8.59 -12.44 10.49
C LEU A 107 -9.54 -12.39 11.71
N LEU A 108 -9.39 -11.44 12.61
CA LEU A 108 -10.25 -11.31 13.79
C LEU A 108 -11.51 -10.48 13.51
N PHE A 109 -11.42 -9.42 12.72
CA PHE A 109 -12.46 -8.39 12.66
C PHE A 109 -13.16 -8.23 11.30
N VAL A 110 -12.66 -8.87 10.23
CA VAL A 110 -13.25 -8.76 8.90
C VAL A 110 -13.60 -10.16 8.37
N PRO A 111 -14.71 -10.34 7.64
CA PRO A 111 -15.05 -11.60 7.01
C PRO A 111 -13.94 -12.10 6.08
N VAL A 112 -13.66 -13.39 6.12
CA VAL A 112 -12.57 -14.01 5.37
C VAL A 112 -13.14 -14.86 4.25
N THR A 113 -12.81 -14.50 3.00
CA THR A 113 -13.16 -15.27 1.80
C THR A 113 -12.01 -16.16 1.35
N LYS A 114 -12.29 -17.18 0.52
CA LYS A 114 -11.23 -18.01 -0.10
C LYS A 114 -10.27 -17.18 -0.93
N GLU A 115 -10.78 -16.19 -1.67
CA GLU A 115 -9.98 -15.25 -2.44
C GLU A 115 -9.02 -14.48 -1.54
N TYR A 116 -9.52 -13.95 -0.41
CA TYR A 116 -8.68 -13.22 0.55
C TYR A 116 -7.56 -14.10 1.12
N ILE A 117 -7.84 -15.38 1.44
CA ILE A 117 -6.81 -16.30 1.95
C ILE A 117 -5.66 -16.46 0.93
N ILE A 118 -5.99 -16.59 -0.36
CA ILE A 118 -4.94 -16.69 -1.40
C ILE A 118 -4.12 -15.39 -1.44
N TYR A 119 -4.77 -14.22 -1.42
CA TYR A 119 -4.05 -12.95 -1.37
C TYR A 119 -3.23 -12.77 -0.11
N ALA A 120 -3.71 -13.22 1.04
CA ALA A 120 -2.96 -13.21 2.30
C ALA A 120 -1.69 -14.06 2.23
N ILE A 121 -1.77 -15.26 1.63
CA ILE A 121 -0.61 -16.13 1.39
C ILE A 121 0.39 -15.45 0.44
N LEU A 122 -0.09 -14.84 -0.65
CA LEU A 122 0.75 -14.12 -1.60
C LEU A 122 1.38 -12.86 -0.98
N LEU A 123 0.64 -12.14 -0.12
CA LEU A 123 1.15 -11.02 0.67
C LEU A 123 2.29 -11.46 1.60
N VAL A 124 2.12 -12.60 2.28
CA VAL A 124 3.17 -13.20 3.11
C VAL A 124 4.38 -13.60 2.26
N ALA A 125 4.16 -14.16 1.06
CA ALA A 125 5.27 -14.49 0.15
C ALA A 125 6.06 -13.25 -0.28
N MET A 126 5.37 -12.13 -0.59
CA MET A 126 6.01 -10.85 -0.90
C MET A 126 6.79 -10.30 0.29
N MET A 127 6.18 -10.28 1.47
CA MET A 127 6.83 -9.87 2.72
C MET A 127 8.08 -10.70 3.00
N LEU A 128 7.98 -12.04 2.92
CA LEU A 128 9.10 -12.93 3.18
C LEU A 128 10.21 -12.75 2.15
N SER A 129 9.88 -12.56 0.87
CA SER A 129 10.89 -12.28 -0.16
C SER A 129 11.69 -11.01 0.16
N GLY A 130 11.01 -9.95 0.60
CA GLY A 130 11.65 -8.71 1.03
C GLY A 130 12.47 -8.87 2.31
N TYR A 131 11.93 -9.60 3.30
CA TYR A 131 12.63 -9.87 4.56
C TYR A 131 13.91 -10.68 4.36
N LEU A 132 13.87 -11.72 3.51
CA LEU A 132 15.03 -12.54 3.21
C LEU A 132 16.11 -11.78 2.42
N ASP A 133 15.72 -10.80 1.61
CA ASP A 133 16.65 -9.87 0.97
C ASP A 133 17.28 -8.92 2.00
N ASP A 134 16.47 -8.31 2.87
CA ASP A 134 16.92 -7.43 3.94
C ASP A 134 17.87 -8.14 4.94
N ALA A 135 17.67 -9.44 5.16
CA ALA A 135 18.44 -10.27 6.09
C ALA A 135 19.68 -10.91 5.44
N SER A 136 19.85 -10.81 4.12
CA SER A 136 21.01 -11.42 3.45
C SER A 136 22.24 -10.53 3.51
N ASP A 137 23.41 -11.15 3.69
CA ASP A 137 24.70 -10.44 3.73
C ASP A 137 25.01 -9.71 2.41
N THR A 138 24.51 -10.26 1.30
CA THR A 138 24.62 -9.65 -0.02
C THR A 138 23.24 -9.43 -0.61
N PRO A 139 22.93 -8.21 -1.13
CA PRO A 139 21.64 -7.93 -1.75
C PRO A 139 21.31 -8.92 -2.87
N TRP A 140 20.06 -9.35 -2.95
CA TRP A 140 19.61 -10.22 -4.02
C TRP A 140 19.67 -9.53 -5.38
N SER A 141 19.99 -10.32 -6.40
CA SER A 141 19.98 -9.79 -7.76
C SER A 141 18.58 -9.33 -8.20
N GLU A 142 18.54 -8.30 -9.05
CA GLU A 142 17.30 -7.78 -9.64
C GLU A 142 16.48 -8.89 -10.36
N TRP A 143 17.17 -9.84 -10.98
CA TRP A 143 16.54 -10.98 -11.64
C TRP A 143 15.82 -11.91 -10.66
N LYS A 144 16.43 -12.19 -9.50
CA LYS A 144 15.82 -13.04 -8.46
C LYS A 144 14.55 -12.36 -7.91
N LYS A 145 14.65 -11.05 -7.59
CA LYS A 145 13.49 -10.27 -7.13
C LYS A 145 12.40 -10.20 -8.20
N GLY A 146 12.77 -9.87 -9.45
CA GLY A 146 11.84 -9.77 -10.55
C GLY A 146 11.12 -11.07 -10.90
N LEU A 147 11.79 -12.22 -10.76
CA LEU A 147 11.15 -13.52 -10.97
C LEU A 147 10.10 -13.82 -9.89
N ILE A 148 10.40 -13.53 -8.62
CA ILE A 148 9.45 -13.69 -7.51
C ILE A 148 8.26 -12.76 -7.73
N ASP A 149 8.49 -11.49 -8.08
CA ASP A 149 7.43 -10.53 -8.38
C ASP A 149 6.54 -11.04 -9.51
N LEU A 150 7.12 -11.58 -10.59
CA LEU A 150 6.38 -12.13 -11.70
C LEU A 150 5.49 -13.31 -11.28
N VAL A 151 6.07 -14.28 -10.55
CA VAL A 151 5.31 -15.46 -10.09
C VAL A 151 4.16 -15.04 -9.20
N VAL A 152 4.40 -14.19 -8.20
CA VAL A 152 3.35 -13.70 -7.29
C VAL A 152 2.30 -12.91 -8.08
N SER A 153 2.70 -12.05 -9.02
CA SER A 153 1.77 -11.27 -9.85
C SER A 153 0.88 -12.17 -10.70
N VAL A 154 1.44 -13.19 -11.35
CA VAL A 154 0.67 -14.14 -12.15
C VAL A 154 -0.39 -14.86 -11.30
N PHE A 155 -0.01 -15.41 -10.15
CA PHE A 155 -0.97 -16.08 -9.27
C PHE A 155 -2.04 -15.11 -8.74
N THR A 156 -1.68 -13.86 -8.44
CA THR A 156 -2.62 -12.84 -7.98
C THR A 156 -3.64 -12.50 -9.05
N VAL A 157 -3.20 -12.23 -10.29
CA VAL A 157 -4.10 -11.88 -11.38
C VAL A 157 -4.99 -13.06 -11.75
N LEU A 158 -4.45 -14.28 -11.82
CA LEU A 158 -5.26 -15.47 -12.07
C LEU A 158 -6.30 -15.72 -10.97
N THR A 159 -5.95 -15.48 -9.70
CA THR A 159 -6.90 -15.53 -8.59
C THR A 159 -7.99 -14.50 -8.75
N PHE A 160 -7.63 -13.25 -9.10
CA PHE A 160 -8.60 -12.19 -9.36
C PHE A 160 -9.57 -12.59 -10.49
N MET A 161 -9.05 -13.03 -11.63
CA MET A 161 -9.83 -13.41 -12.80
C MET A 161 -10.78 -14.57 -12.55
N ASN A 162 -10.43 -15.46 -11.61
CA ASN A 162 -11.27 -16.60 -11.25
C ASN A 162 -12.43 -16.23 -10.30
N HIS A 163 -12.33 -15.12 -9.58
CA HIS A 163 -13.31 -14.72 -8.56
C HIS A 163 -14.09 -13.44 -8.91
N ASN A 164 -13.66 -12.69 -9.93
CA ASN A 164 -14.21 -11.39 -10.28
C ASN A 164 -14.49 -11.27 -11.79
N SER A 165 -15.37 -10.33 -12.16
CA SER A 165 -15.53 -9.96 -13.56
C SER A 165 -14.30 -9.19 -14.07
N LEU A 166 -14.09 -9.25 -15.39
CA LEU A 166 -13.01 -8.48 -16.04
C LEU A 166 -13.56 -7.16 -16.62
N GLU A 167 -14.65 -6.69 -16.04
CA GLU A 167 -15.20 -5.37 -16.34
C GLU A 167 -14.32 -4.30 -15.72
N VAL A 168 -13.96 -3.32 -16.53
CA VAL A 168 -13.10 -2.21 -16.13
C VAL A 168 -13.83 -0.90 -16.40
N HIS A 169 -13.90 -0.08 -15.38
CA HIS A 169 -14.47 1.25 -15.44
C HIS A 169 -13.38 2.30 -15.62
N PHE A 170 -13.52 3.16 -16.64
CA PHE A 170 -12.55 4.20 -16.94
C PHE A 170 -13.21 5.45 -17.49
N PHE A 171 -13.25 6.54 -16.72
CA PHE A 171 -13.85 7.83 -17.08
C PHE A 171 -15.26 7.73 -17.70
N GLY A 172 -16.14 6.96 -17.05
CA GLY A 172 -17.52 6.76 -17.52
C GLY A 172 -17.68 5.77 -18.68
N LEU A 173 -16.59 5.11 -19.08
CA LEU A 173 -16.62 4.01 -20.05
C LEU A 173 -16.51 2.69 -19.29
N ASP A 174 -17.43 1.78 -19.56
CA ASP A 174 -17.45 0.43 -19.01
C ASP A 174 -17.15 -0.54 -20.14
N PHE A 175 -16.13 -1.36 -19.99
CA PHE A 175 -15.78 -2.34 -21.00
C PHE A 175 -15.24 -3.64 -20.41
N GLN A 176 -15.61 -4.74 -21.04
CA GLN A 176 -15.09 -6.05 -20.69
C GLN A 176 -13.71 -6.25 -21.30
N MET A 177 -12.70 -6.38 -20.45
CA MET A 177 -11.33 -6.55 -20.93
C MET A 177 -11.06 -8.01 -21.34
N PRO A 178 -10.43 -8.24 -22.51
CA PRO A 178 -10.04 -9.60 -22.91
C PRO A 178 -9.08 -10.24 -21.91
N PHE A 179 -9.23 -11.55 -21.68
CA PHE A 179 -8.47 -12.33 -20.70
C PHE A 179 -6.96 -12.07 -20.75
N VAL A 180 -6.35 -12.19 -21.93
CA VAL A 180 -4.89 -12.02 -22.09
C VAL A 180 -4.45 -10.58 -21.80
N VAL A 181 -5.26 -9.59 -22.19
CA VAL A 181 -4.96 -8.16 -21.96
C VAL A 181 -5.03 -7.86 -20.46
N TYR A 182 -6.08 -8.34 -19.77
CA TYR A 182 -6.20 -8.17 -18.31
C TYR A 182 -5.04 -8.84 -17.57
N LEU A 183 -4.66 -10.06 -17.97
CA LEU A 183 -3.53 -10.78 -17.37
C LEU A 183 -2.23 -9.96 -17.48
N ILE A 184 -1.91 -9.47 -18.66
CA ILE A 184 -0.67 -8.71 -18.88
C ILE A 184 -0.70 -7.39 -18.11
N LEU A 185 -1.78 -6.61 -18.21
CA LEU A 185 -1.90 -5.31 -17.55
C LEU A 185 -1.96 -5.46 -16.03
N GLY A 186 -2.61 -6.50 -15.51
CA GLY A 186 -2.63 -6.81 -14.08
C GLY A 186 -1.25 -7.15 -13.54
N ILE A 187 -0.46 -7.96 -14.26
CA ILE A 187 0.94 -8.25 -13.88
C ILE A 187 1.77 -6.97 -13.87
N VAL A 188 1.63 -6.12 -14.90
CA VAL A 188 2.33 -4.83 -14.97
C VAL A 188 1.93 -3.92 -13.82
N LEU A 189 0.63 -3.81 -13.50
CA LEU A 189 0.12 -3.02 -12.39
C LEU A 189 0.75 -3.44 -11.06
N ILE A 190 0.76 -4.76 -10.77
CA ILE A 190 1.32 -5.28 -9.53
C ILE A 190 2.84 -5.01 -9.48
N TRP A 191 3.55 -5.30 -10.57
CA TRP A 191 4.99 -5.07 -10.66
C TRP A 191 5.34 -3.59 -10.46
N VAL A 192 4.64 -2.68 -11.14
CA VAL A 192 4.85 -1.23 -11.00
C VAL A 192 4.56 -0.80 -9.56
N SER A 193 3.43 -1.22 -8.99
CA SER A 193 3.02 -0.84 -7.63
C SER A 193 4.06 -1.27 -6.59
N ILE A 194 4.55 -2.52 -6.65
CA ILE A 194 5.60 -3.04 -5.76
C ILE A 194 6.87 -2.18 -5.87
N ASN A 195 7.33 -1.92 -7.08
CA ASN A 195 8.62 -1.27 -7.29
C ASN A 195 8.59 0.24 -6.99
N VAL A 196 7.53 0.97 -7.36
CA VAL A 196 7.44 2.41 -7.02
C VAL A 196 7.28 2.62 -5.52
N THR A 197 6.54 1.75 -4.83
CA THR A 197 6.40 1.79 -3.38
C THR A 197 7.74 1.51 -2.68
N ASN A 198 8.46 0.48 -3.13
CA ASN A 198 9.79 0.17 -2.61
C ASN A 198 10.79 1.31 -2.86
N CYS A 199 10.78 1.93 -4.03
CA CYS A 199 11.63 3.09 -4.31
C CYS A 199 11.31 4.31 -3.43
N SER A 200 10.09 4.47 -2.96
CA SER A 200 9.68 5.57 -2.07
C SER A 200 10.11 5.36 -0.61
N ASP A 201 10.64 4.18 -0.24
CA ASP A 201 11.15 3.87 1.11
C ASP A 201 12.62 4.35 1.30
N GLY A 202 12.89 5.57 0.86
CA GLY A 202 14.23 6.20 0.95
C GLY A 202 14.31 7.35 1.96
N VAL A 203 13.19 7.76 2.55
CA VAL A 203 13.09 8.86 3.52
C VAL A 203 12.20 8.44 4.68
N ASP A 204 12.64 8.73 5.90
CA ASP A 204 11.88 8.45 7.13
C ASP A 204 10.46 8.99 7.03
N GLY A 205 9.46 8.12 7.15
CA GLY A 205 8.04 8.43 7.10
C GLY A 205 7.42 8.56 5.70
N LEU A 206 8.19 8.67 4.61
CA LEU A 206 7.67 8.97 3.28
C LEU A 206 6.79 7.84 2.72
N CYS A 207 7.35 6.64 2.61
CA CYS A 207 6.65 5.48 2.04
C CYS A 207 5.35 5.19 2.79
N ALA A 208 5.41 5.10 4.12
CA ALA A 208 4.23 4.82 4.94
C ALA A 208 3.15 5.89 4.78
N THR A 209 3.52 7.18 4.75
CA THR A 209 2.55 8.29 4.60
C THR A 209 1.90 8.27 3.21
N LEU A 210 2.67 8.05 2.14
CA LEU A 210 2.11 7.96 0.79
C LEU A 210 1.21 6.72 0.64
N CYS A 211 1.62 5.56 1.20
CA CYS A 211 0.78 4.37 1.23
C CYS A 211 -0.54 4.60 1.99
N MET A 212 -0.51 5.28 3.14
CA MET A 212 -1.74 5.61 3.87
C MET A 212 -2.68 6.50 3.05
N VAL A 213 -2.15 7.52 2.37
CA VAL A 213 -2.96 8.38 1.51
C VAL A 213 -3.55 7.58 0.35
N THR A 214 -2.76 6.74 -0.30
CA THR A 214 -3.21 5.92 -1.43
C THR A 214 -4.25 4.89 -1.02
N ILE A 215 -3.98 4.10 0.03
CA ILE A 215 -4.91 3.08 0.57
C ILE A 215 -6.20 3.74 1.05
N GLY A 216 -6.09 4.85 1.79
CA GLY A 216 -7.24 5.62 2.26
C GLY A 216 -8.07 6.18 1.12
N SER A 217 -7.43 6.68 0.06
CA SER A 217 -8.11 7.17 -1.14
C SER A 217 -8.89 6.05 -1.83
N PHE A 218 -8.28 4.89 -2.07
CA PHE A 218 -9.00 3.73 -2.61
C PHE A 218 -10.17 3.31 -1.72
N ALA A 219 -9.92 3.13 -0.42
CA ALA A 219 -10.94 2.68 0.53
C ALA A 219 -12.13 3.65 0.65
N CYS A 220 -11.90 4.97 0.55
CA CYS A 220 -12.96 5.96 0.66
C CYS A 220 -13.69 6.20 -0.67
N ILE A 221 -12.95 6.26 -1.79
CA ILE A 221 -13.53 6.58 -3.11
C ILE A 221 -14.35 5.40 -3.64
N PHE A 222 -13.80 4.20 -3.51
CA PHE A 222 -14.40 2.97 -4.03
C PHE A 222 -14.94 2.06 -2.94
N PHE A 223 -15.48 2.64 -1.87
CA PHE A 223 -15.94 1.89 -0.69
C PHE A 223 -16.92 0.78 -1.03
N ASP A 224 -17.93 1.09 -1.85
CA ASP A 224 -18.98 0.15 -2.23
C ASP A 224 -18.44 -0.98 -3.13
N GLN A 225 -17.56 -0.66 -4.07
CA GLN A 225 -16.96 -1.61 -5.00
C GLN A 225 -15.96 -2.54 -4.29
N LEU A 226 -15.20 -2.00 -3.36
CA LEU A 226 -14.21 -2.75 -2.59
C LEU A 226 -14.84 -3.67 -1.54
N GLY A 227 -15.99 -3.30 -0.95
CA GLY A 227 -16.61 -4.08 0.11
C GLY A 227 -15.65 -4.34 1.27
N ASP A 228 -15.42 -5.62 1.62
CA ASP A 228 -14.52 -5.98 2.72
C ASP A 228 -13.05 -5.55 2.50
N TYR A 229 -12.63 -5.37 1.24
CA TYR A 229 -11.29 -4.88 0.93
C TYR A 229 -11.05 -3.43 1.38
N ALA A 230 -12.09 -2.58 1.45
CA ALA A 230 -12.00 -1.27 2.06
C ALA A 230 -11.71 -1.38 3.57
N ASN A 231 -12.35 -2.35 4.26
CA ASN A 231 -12.12 -2.61 5.68
C ASN A 231 -10.70 -3.11 5.94
N TYR A 232 -10.16 -3.99 5.08
CA TYR A 232 -8.74 -4.38 5.14
C TYR A 232 -7.84 -3.16 4.96
N GLY A 233 -8.17 -2.25 4.05
CA GLY A 233 -7.43 -0.99 3.86
C GLY A 233 -7.38 -0.14 5.13
N PHE A 234 -8.51 0.08 5.81
CA PHE A 234 -8.55 0.84 7.06
C PHE A 234 -7.73 0.17 8.18
N ILE A 235 -7.77 -1.16 8.29
CA ILE A 235 -6.94 -1.88 9.26
C ILE A 235 -5.44 -1.71 8.94
N PHE A 236 -5.05 -1.76 7.67
CA PHE A 236 -3.65 -1.53 7.30
C PHE A 236 -3.20 -0.10 7.61
N ILE A 237 -4.08 0.90 7.44
CA ILE A 237 -3.81 2.29 7.89
C ILE A 237 -3.53 2.32 9.39
N GLY A 238 -4.27 1.57 10.21
CA GLY A 238 -4.00 1.44 11.64
C GLY A 238 -2.58 0.92 11.94
N VAL A 239 -2.13 -0.10 11.21
CA VAL A 239 -0.74 -0.61 11.27
C VAL A 239 0.27 0.47 10.88
N LEU A 240 0.01 1.19 9.77
CA LEU A 240 0.91 2.23 9.27
C LEU A 240 1.02 3.42 10.24
N LEU A 241 -0.07 3.81 10.90
CA LEU A 241 -0.06 4.84 11.95
C LEU A 241 0.82 4.42 13.12
N ALA A 242 0.77 3.14 13.54
CA ALA A 242 1.64 2.62 14.59
C ALA A 242 3.11 2.61 14.14
N TYR A 243 3.37 2.20 12.89
CA TYR A 243 4.72 2.22 12.33
C TYR A 243 5.29 3.64 12.26
N LEU A 244 4.51 4.62 11.80
CA LEU A 244 4.93 6.02 11.71
C LEU A 244 5.31 6.63 13.06
N TYR A 245 4.76 6.14 14.17
CA TYR A 245 5.18 6.55 15.50
C TYR A 245 6.69 6.32 15.73
N PHE A 246 7.26 5.27 15.13
CA PHE A 246 8.68 4.91 15.23
C PHE A 246 9.50 5.33 14.01
N ASN A 247 8.86 5.49 12.85
CA ASN A 247 9.55 5.79 11.59
C ASN A 247 9.50 7.28 11.20
N SER A 248 8.82 8.15 11.96
CA SER A 248 8.93 9.60 11.76
C SER A 248 10.36 10.05 12.00
N SER A 249 10.84 11.03 11.20
CA SER A 249 12.23 11.51 11.28
C SER A 249 12.53 12.22 12.61
N PRO A 250 13.59 11.84 13.33
CA PRO A 250 14.54 10.78 13.06
C PRO A 250 13.99 9.38 13.40
N SER A 251 13.97 8.47 12.43
CA SER A 251 13.40 7.13 12.64
C SER A 251 14.22 6.27 13.59
N SER A 252 13.54 5.36 14.29
CA SER A 252 14.17 4.31 15.12
C SER A 252 14.10 2.93 14.47
N VAL A 253 13.20 2.71 13.51
CA VAL A 253 13.01 1.45 12.78
C VAL A 253 12.75 1.71 11.30
N LEU A 254 13.07 0.72 10.45
CA LEU A 254 12.87 0.76 9.00
C LEU A 254 12.03 -0.44 8.56
N MET A 255 10.99 -0.19 7.72
CA MET A 255 10.15 -1.30 7.23
C MET A 255 10.89 -2.24 6.31
N GLY A 256 11.87 -1.74 5.57
CA GLY A 256 12.66 -2.48 4.60
C GLY A 256 11.86 -2.99 3.41
N ASP A 257 12.50 -3.82 2.60
CA ASP A 257 11.87 -4.46 1.44
C ASP A 257 10.69 -5.35 1.87
N ALA A 258 10.74 -5.91 3.10
CA ALA A 258 9.64 -6.68 3.69
C ALA A 258 8.32 -5.89 3.77
N GLY A 259 8.39 -4.61 4.16
CA GLY A 259 7.20 -3.78 4.31
C GLY A 259 6.79 -3.09 3.01
N SER A 260 7.73 -2.42 2.35
CA SER A 260 7.44 -1.61 1.18
C SER A 260 6.91 -2.44 0.00
N ARG A 261 7.44 -3.64 -0.24
CA ARG A 261 6.96 -4.54 -1.30
C ARG A 261 5.58 -5.12 -0.98
N ALA A 262 5.33 -5.48 0.28
CA ALA A 262 4.02 -5.95 0.73
C ALA A 262 2.94 -4.86 0.60
N LEU A 263 3.27 -3.60 0.93
CA LEU A 263 2.37 -2.46 0.76
C LEU A 263 2.05 -2.20 -0.71
N GLY A 264 3.05 -2.20 -1.59
CA GLY A 264 2.83 -2.04 -3.02
C GLY A 264 1.95 -3.15 -3.60
N PHE A 265 2.17 -4.39 -3.19
CA PHE A 265 1.33 -5.52 -3.55
C PHE A 265 -0.12 -5.35 -3.09
N PHE A 266 -0.34 -4.92 -1.84
CA PHE A 266 -1.68 -4.69 -1.31
C PHE A 266 -2.40 -3.54 -2.04
N ILE A 267 -1.72 -2.45 -2.37
CA ILE A 267 -2.27 -1.33 -3.15
C ILE A 267 -2.73 -1.81 -4.54
N ALA A 268 -1.96 -2.67 -5.21
CA ALA A 268 -2.35 -3.22 -6.50
C ALA A 268 -3.61 -4.09 -6.40
N ILE A 269 -3.78 -4.87 -5.31
CA ILE A 269 -5.02 -5.61 -5.05
C ILE A 269 -6.20 -4.65 -4.92
N LEU A 270 -6.06 -3.57 -4.14
CA LEU A 270 -7.13 -2.56 -4.01
C LEU A 270 -7.49 -1.95 -5.36
N ALA A 271 -6.50 -1.63 -6.19
CA ALA A 271 -6.73 -1.08 -7.53
C ALA A 271 -7.51 -2.05 -8.43
N MET A 272 -7.17 -3.34 -8.42
CA MET A 272 -7.93 -4.34 -9.19
C MET A 272 -9.35 -4.53 -8.62
N LYS A 273 -9.48 -4.67 -7.30
CA LYS A 273 -10.76 -4.93 -6.62
C LYS A 273 -11.73 -3.74 -6.70
N SER A 274 -11.24 -2.52 -6.92
CA SER A 274 -12.10 -1.36 -7.13
C SER A 274 -12.89 -1.41 -8.44
N GLY A 275 -12.54 -2.27 -9.40
CA GLY A 275 -13.05 -2.22 -10.78
C GLY A 275 -12.47 -1.05 -11.60
N HIS A 276 -11.63 -0.21 -10.99
CA HIS A 276 -11.00 0.96 -11.61
C HIS A 276 -9.46 0.85 -11.56
N PRO A 277 -8.83 -0.18 -12.17
CA PRO A 277 -7.39 -0.40 -12.02
C PRO A 277 -6.53 0.77 -12.51
N PHE A 278 -6.99 1.54 -13.49
CA PHE A 278 -6.29 2.73 -13.98
C PHE A 278 -6.28 3.90 -12.99
N SER A 279 -7.17 3.92 -12.00
CA SER A 279 -7.16 4.94 -10.95
C SER A 279 -5.87 4.89 -10.11
N PHE A 280 -5.15 3.76 -10.11
CA PHE A 280 -3.82 3.65 -9.53
C PHE A 280 -2.87 4.74 -10.03
N ILE A 281 -2.95 5.12 -11.31
CA ILE A 281 -2.10 6.17 -11.89
C ILE A 281 -2.29 7.50 -11.16
N ALA A 282 -3.52 7.87 -10.84
CA ALA A 282 -3.82 9.12 -10.12
C ALA A 282 -3.60 8.97 -8.61
N LEU A 283 -4.14 7.90 -8.01
CA LEU A 283 -4.14 7.72 -6.55
C LEU A 283 -2.77 7.34 -5.96
N ALA A 284 -1.82 6.91 -6.81
CA ALA A 284 -0.43 6.66 -6.45
C ALA A 284 0.56 7.56 -7.22
N LEU A 285 0.09 8.66 -7.85
CA LEU A 285 0.89 9.44 -8.79
C LEU A 285 2.21 9.93 -8.21
N VAL A 286 2.21 10.39 -6.97
CA VAL A 286 3.44 10.88 -6.32
C VAL A 286 4.46 9.74 -6.15
N MET A 287 4.05 8.54 -5.76
CA MET A 287 4.95 7.37 -5.69
C MET A 287 5.45 6.97 -7.09
N ILE A 288 4.57 7.02 -8.09
CA ILE A 288 4.94 6.72 -9.49
C ILE A 288 5.98 7.72 -10.01
N ILE A 289 5.81 8.99 -9.73
CA ILE A 289 6.79 10.03 -10.13
C ILE A 289 8.08 9.87 -9.34
N ASP A 290 7.98 9.67 -8.03
CA ASP A 290 9.14 9.57 -7.14
C ASP A 290 10.04 8.39 -7.50
N GLY A 291 9.49 7.19 -7.51
CA GLY A 291 10.22 5.95 -7.79
C GLY A 291 10.30 5.60 -9.28
N GLY A 292 9.20 5.79 -10.02
CA GLY A 292 9.06 5.36 -11.40
C GLY A 292 10.06 6.04 -12.34
N PHE A 293 10.34 7.33 -12.17
CA PHE A 293 11.36 8.02 -12.96
C PHE A 293 12.75 7.41 -12.74
N GLY A 294 13.05 6.93 -11.55
CA GLY A 294 14.28 6.20 -11.25
C GLY A 294 14.34 4.88 -12.00
N LEU A 295 13.26 4.10 -11.93
CA LEU A 295 13.15 2.81 -12.63
C LEU A 295 13.31 2.97 -14.15
N VAL A 296 12.60 3.92 -14.76
CA VAL A 296 12.70 4.20 -16.20
C VAL A 296 14.11 4.65 -16.59
N LYS A 297 14.70 5.59 -15.81
CA LYS A 297 16.07 6.09 -16.07
C LYS A 297 17.11 4.97 -16.03
N VAL A 298 17.07 4.12 -15.01
CA VAL A 298 18.02 3.01 -14.87
C VAL A 298 17.80 1.96 -15.96
N SER A 299 16.55 1.61 -16.25
CA SER A 299 16.20 0.63 -17.28
C SER A 299 16.64 1.09 -18.69
N LEU A 300 16.34 2.33 -19.08
CA LEU A 300 16.77 2.88 -20.36
C LEU A 300 18.29 2.95 -20.49
N LEU A 301 18.98 3.32 -19.41
CA LEU A 301 20.44 3.35 -19.40
C LEU A 301 21.02 1.93 -19.52
N ARG A 302 20.49 0.96 -18.79
CA ARG A 302 21.01 -0.42 -18.72
C ARG A 302 20.79 -1.19 -20.02
N TYR A 303 19.56 -1.15 -20.55
CA TYR A 303 19.16 -1.99 -21.68
C TYR A 303 19.31 -1.30 -23.03
N LEU A 304 18.99 0.00 -23.11
CA LEU A 304 19.00 0.74 -24.38
C LEU A 304 20.16 1.73 -24.49
N LYS A 305 20.98 1.89 -23.43
CA LYS A 305 22.08 2.88 -23.34
C LYS A 305 21.63 4.34 -23.54
N ILE A 306 20.32 4.62 -23.36
CA ILE A 306 19.75 5.95 -23.47
C ILE A 306 19.84 6.66 -22.11
N ARG A 307 20.46 7.84 -22.08
CA ARG A 307 20.61 8.68 -20.89
C ARG A 307 19.53 9.76 -20.87
N ILE A 308 18.50 9.59 -20.05
CA ILE A 308 17.48 10.61 -19.75
C ILE A 308 17.73 11.23 -18.36
N LEU A 309 17.07 12.36 -18.07
CA LEU A 309 17.09 13.02 -16.76
C LEU A 309 18.52 13.21 -16.21
N LYS A 310 19.47 13.65 -17.07
CA LYS A 310 20.91 13.77 -16.72
C LYS A 310 21.16 14.66 -15.51
N ASN A 311 20.38 15.73 -15.35
CA ASN A 311 20.53 16.74 -14.29
C ASN A 311 19.56 16.49 -13.10
N THR A 312 18.75 15.45 -13.14
CA THR A 312 17.79 15.13 -12.10
C THR A 312 18.24 13.86 -11.38
N ARG A 313 18.44 13.96 -10.06
CA ARG A 313 18.69 12.80 -9.23
C ARG A 313 17.40 12.01 -9.05
N THR A 314 17.48 10.71 -9.06
CA THR A 314 16.35 9.80 -8.83
C THR A 314 16.70 8.79 -7.74
N PRO A 315 15.75 8.45 -6.86
CA PRO A 315 14.34 8.93 -6.79
C PRO A 315 14.20 10.44 -6.63
N ILE A 316 13.01 10.99 -6.87
CA ILE A 316 12.78 12.45 -6.86
C ILE A 316 12.95 13.04 -5.45
N HIS A 317 12.57 12.31 -4.39
CA HIS A 317 12.79 12.75 -3.01
C HIS A 317 14.28 13.07 -2.73
N ASP A 318 15.20 12.29 -3.29
CA ASP A 318 16.64 12.56 -3.18
C ASP A 318 17.06 13.84 -3.91
N ASN A 319 16.43 14.12 -5.07
CA ASN A 319 16.68 15.37 -5.78
C ASN A 319 16.21 16.59 -4.97
N GLN A 320 15.05 16.47 -4.32
CA GLN A 320 14.52 17.58 -3.50
C GLN A 320 15.41 17.81 -2.25
N ARG A 321 15.85 16.75 -1.59
CA ARG A 321 16.73 16.85 -0.40
C ARG A 321 18.11 17.43 -0.77
N LYS A 322 18.77 16.85 -1.77
CA LYS A 322 20.15 17.21 -2.12
C LYS A 322 20.25 18.52 -2.90
N ASN A 323 19.39 18.72 -3.90
CA ASN A 323 19.52 19.83 -4.84
C ASN A 323 18.66 21.04 -4.45
N LYS A 324 17.57 20.83 -3.66
CA LYS A 324 16.65 21.87 -3.23
C LYS A 324 16.73 22.16 -1.72
N GLY A 325 17.54 21.41 -0.96
CA GLY A 325 17.73 21.60 0.47
C GLY A 325 16.51 21.29 1.34
N TRP A 326 15.59 20.45 0.87
CA TRP A 326 14.43 20.07 1.68
C TRP A 326 14.85 19.15 2.82
N SER A 327 14.27 19.36 4.02
CA SER A 327 14.39 18.39 5.11
C SER A 327 13.53 17.14 4.82
N ASP A 328 13.77 16.07 5.58
CA ASP A 328 12.97 14.85 5.50
C ASP A 328 11.50 15.14 5.78
N THR A 329 11.20 15.87 6.84
CA THR A 329 9.85 16.31 7.20
C THR A 329 9.19 17.14 6.09
N GLN A 330 9.90 18.10 5.48
CA GLN A 330 9.38 18.86 4.36
C GLN A 330 9.08 17.99 3.15
N THR A 331 9.93 17.00 2.89
CA THR A 331 9.74 16.05 1.77
C THR A 331 8.47 15.24 1.99
N VAL A 332 8.29 14.65 3.17
CA VAL A 332 7.11 13.85 3.53
C VAL A 332 5.84 14.68 3.42
N PHE A 333 5.79 15.84 4.08
CA PHE A 333 4.57 16.65 4.10
C PHE A 333 4.20 17.19 2.71
N ARG A 334 5.16 17.69 1.93
CA ARG A 334 4.90 18.25 0.60
C ARG A 334 4.43 17.16 -0.37
N PHE A 335 5.05 15.98 -0.36
CA PHE A 335 4.63 14.86 -1.19
C PHE A 335 3.24 14.37 -0.79
N ALA A 336 2.98 14.22 0.51
CA ALA A 336 1.67 13.84 1.02
C ALA A 336 0.58 14.85 0.64
N MET A 337 0.83 16.15 0.83
CA MET A 337 -0.14 17.21 0.45
C MET A 337 -0.46 17.17 -1.05
N ILE A 338 0.56 16.99 -1.91
CA ILE A 338 0.35 16.88 -3.35
C ILE A 338 -0.53 15.65 -3.65
N GLN A 339 -0.22 14.49 -3.07
CA GLN A 339 -1.00 13.28 -3.29
C GLN A 339 -2.45 13.41 -2.79
N VAL A 340 -2.66 14.03 -1.62
CA VAL A 340 -4.01 14.30 -1.08
C VAL A 340 -4.80 15.21 -2.03
N ILE A 341 -4.19 16.29 -2.54
CA ILE A 341 -4.86 17.18 -3.50
C ILE A 341 -5.24 16.42 -4.77
N ILE A 342 -4.34 15.59 -5.32
CA ILE A 342 -4.63 14.76 -6.48
C ILE A 342 -5.79 13.78 -6.20
N SER A 343 -5.79 13.15 -5.03
CA SER A 343 -6.88 12.25 -4.62
C SER A 343 -8.22 12.96 -4.48
N ILE A 344 -8.23 14.18 -3.95
CA ILE A 344 -9.45 15.01 -3.85
C ILE A 344 -9.94 15.40 -5.24
N LEU A 345 -9.04 15.84 -6.14
CA LEU A 345 -9.40 16.15 -7.51
C LEU A 345 -9.96 14.93 -8.22
N PHE A 346 -9.29 13.78 -8.11
CA PHE A 346 -9.79 12.53 -8.68
C PHE A 346 -11.19 12.18 -8.16
N PHE A 347 -11.43 12.30 -6.84
CA PHE A 347 -12.73 12.05 -6.23
C PHE A 347 -13.85 12.99 -6.72
N VAL A 348 -13.53 14.23 -7.08
CA VAL A 348 -14.50 15.22 -7.57
C VAL A 348 -14.85 14.96 -9.04
N PHE A 349 -13.91 14.46 -9.84
CA PHE A 349 -14.06 14.29 -11.28
C PHE A 349 -14.35 12.85 -11.73
N CYS A 350 -14.26 11.87 -10.84
CA CYS A 350 -14.68 10.49 -11.02
C CYS A 350 -15.97 10.20 -10.24
#